data_4ffdbdc189f9235bdd4fc32570467937
#
_entry.id   4ffdbdc189f9235bdd4fc32570467937
#
_cell.length_a   1.000
_cell.length_b   1.000
_cell.length_c   1.000
_cell.angle_alpha   90.00
_cell.angle_beta   90.00
_cell.angle_gamma   90.00
#
_symmetry.space_group_name_H-M   'P 1'
#
loop_
_entity.id
_entity.type
_entity.pdbx_description
1 polymer ?
#
loop_
_entity_poly.entity_id
_entity_poly.type
_entity_poly.pdbx_seq_one_letter_code
_entity_poly.pdbx_strand_id
1 'polypeptide(L)'
;VQIPGALTDIGAAADGTVWGVNSAGNIYRYTGDQDADHWKQISGALKAISAGSRSSVWGVNSAGNIYRYTNNDAGPWVQIPGALTDIGAAADGTVWGVNSAGNIYRYTGDQLG
;
A
#
# COMPACT_ATOMS: atom_id res chain seq x y z
N VAL A 1 -15.51 -16.77 -2.98
CA VAL A 1 -16.27 -15.78 -3.77
C VAL A 1 -15.32 -14.91 -4.55
N GLN A 2 -15.54 -14.80 -5.85
CA GLN A 2 -14.73 -13.91 -6.67
C GLN A 2 -15.28 -12.48 -6.54
N ILE A 3 -14.40 -11.52 -6.31
CA ILE A 3 -14.73 -10.10 -6.23
C ILE A 3 -14.42 -9.47 -7.60
N PRO A 4 -15.33 -8.71 -8.19
CA PRO A 4 -15.06 -8.08 -9.49
C PRO A 4 -13.85 -7.16 -9.43
N GLY A 5 -13.04 -7.19 -10.50
CA GLY A 5 -11.84 -6.36 -10.63
C GLY A 5 -10.66 -7.17 -11.09
N ALA A 6 -9.55 -6.49 -11.34
CA ALA A 6 -8.28 -7.11 -11.77
C ALA A 6 -7.11 -6.39 -11.12
N LEU A 7 -6.33 -7.11 -10.32
CA LEU A 7 -5.20 -6.54 -9.57
C LEU A 7 -3.99 -7.46 -9.72
N THR A 8 -2.80 -6.87 -9.56
CA THR A 8 -1.54 -7.62 -9.60
C THR A 8 -0.92 -7.77 -8.22
N ASP A 9 -1.31 -6.93 -7.26
CA ASP A 9 -0.88 -7.05 -5.87
C ASP A 9 -2.01 -6.60 -4.97
N ILE A 10 -2.04 -7.13 -3.75
CA ILE A 10 -3.10 -6.85 -2.81
C ILE A 10 -2.56 -6.86 -1.38
N GLY A 11 -3.05 -5.96 -0.55
CA GLY A 11 -2.73 -5.92 0.86
C GLY A 11 -4.01 -5.97 1.68
N ALA A 12 -4.10 -6.94 2.57
CA ALA A 12 -5.27 -7.13 3.41
C ALA A 12 -4.87 -7.04 4.87
N ALA A 13 -5.54 -6.19 5.62
CA ALA A 13 -5.28 -5.98 7.03
C ALA A 13 -6.22 -6.80 7.91
N ALA A 14 -5.81 -7.01 9.15
CA ALA A 14 -6.60 -7.78 10.11
C ALA A 14 -7.94 -7.14 10.42
N ASP A 15 -8.05 -5.82 10.26
CA ASP A 15 -9.29 -5.08 10.54
C ASP A 15 -10.27 -5.08 9.36
N GLY A 16 -9.95 -5.81 8.27
CA GLY A 16 -10.81 -5.89 7.09
C GLY A 16 -10.50 -4.89 6.01
N THR A 17 -9.53 -4.01 6.21
CA THR A 17 -9.09 -3.05 5.18
C THR A 17 -8.36 -3.81 4.07
N VAL A 18 -8.73 -3.54 2.82
CA VAL A 18 -8.10 -4.18 1.66
C VAL A 18 -7.77 -3.12 0.61
N TRP A 19 -6.55 -3.17 0.12
CA TRP A 19 -6.07 -2.29 -0.94
C TRP A 19 -5.43 -3.13 -2.04
N GLY A 20 -5.42 -2.61 -3.26
CA GLY A 20 -4.79 -3.32 -4.36
C GLY A 20 -4.27 -2.39 -5.43
N VAL A 21 -3.39 -2.91 -6.26
CA VAL A 21 -2.86 -2.18 -7.42
C VAL A 21 -2.95 -3.10 -8.64
N ASN A 22 -3.14 -2.50 -9.82
CA ASN A 22 -3.21 -3.25 -11.06
C ASN A 22 -1.89 -3.12 -11.84
N SER A 23 -1.80 -3.77 -13.00
CA SER A 23 -0.57 -3.78 -13.79
C SER A 23 -0.20 -2.40 -14.33
N ALA A 24 -1.15 -1.48 -14.43
CA ALA A 24 -0.89 -0.10 -14.83
C ALA A 24 -0.43 0.78 -13.67
N GLY A 25 -0.40 0.26 -12.44
CA GLY A 25 -0.02 1.02 -11.26
C GLY A 25 -1.17 1.75 -10.59
N ASN A 26 -2.39 1.60 -11.07
CA ASN A 26 -3.56 2.24 -10.45
C ASN A 26 -3.83 1.60 -9.08
N ILE A 27 -4.22 2.44 -8.13
CA ILE A 27 -4.41 2.05 -6.73
C ILE A 27 -5.90 2.03 -6.42
N TYR A 28 -6.36 0.98 -5.73
CA TYR A 28 -7.76 0.81 -5.37
C TYR A 28 -7.91 0.41 -3.92
N ARG A 29 -8.94 0.95 -3.26
CA ARG A 29 -9.35 0.53 -1.92
C ARG A 29 -10.69 -0.18 -2.02
N TYR A 30 -10.80 -1.34 -1.38
CA TYR A 30 -12.04 -2.10 -1.36
C TYR A 30 -13.09 -1.39 -0.53
N THR A 31 -14.30 -1.24 -1.08
CA THR A 31 -15.37 -0.50 -0.43
C THR A 31 -16.48 -1.42 0.12
N GLY A 32 -16.41 -2.71 -0.21
CA GLY A 32 -17.34 -3.69 0.32
C GLY A 32 -18.09 -4.44 -0.77
N ASP A 33 -18.59 -5.63 -0.41
CA ASP A 33 -19.30 -6.50 -1.35
C ASP A 33 -20.65 -5.93 -1.76
N GLN A 34 -21.24 -5.09 -0.92
CA GLN A 34 -22.58 -4.53 -1.15
C GLN A 34 -22.54 -3.23 -1.93
N ASP A 35 -21.35 -2.68 -2.15
CA ASP A 35 -21.20 -1.47 -2.93
C ASP A 35 -21.12 -1.86 -4.41
N ALA A 36 -21.88 -1.17 -5.27
CA ALA A 36 -21.97 -1.49 -6.70
C ALA A 36 -20.59 -1.49 -7.37
N ASP A 37 -19.70 -0.61 -6.93
CA ASP A 37 -18.38 -0.47 -7.54
C ASP A 37 -17.32 -1.35 -6.91
N HIS A 38 -17.53 -1.81 -5.69
CA HIS A 38 -16.60 -2.63 -4.89
C HIS A 38 -15.27 -1.96 -4.57
N TRP A 39 -14.75 -1.10 -5.44
CA TRP A 39 -13.44 -0.48 -5.34
C TRP A 39 -13.53 1.00 -5.55
N LYS A 40 -12.76 1.76 -4.76
CA LYS A 40 -12.58 3.20 -4.97
C LYS A 40 -11.15 3.43 -5.43
N GLN A 41 -10.97 4.11 -6.57
CA GLN A 41 -9.64 4.44 -7.06
C GLN A 41 -9.04 5.57 -6.23
N ILE A 42 -7.79 5.38 -5.79
CA ILE A 42 -7.03 6.37 -5.03
C ILE A 42 -5.95 6.92 -5.94
N SER A 43 -5.74 8.23 -5.92
CA SER A 43 -4.75 8.88 -6.77
C SER A 43 -3.34 8.36 -6.48
N GLY A 44 -2.52 8.25 -7.51
CA GLY A 44 -1.14 7.81 -7.40
C GLY A 44 -0.84 6.62 -8.28
N ALA A 45 0.39 6.15 -8.20
CA ALA A 45 0.84 4.98 -8.96
C ALA A 45 1.81 4.18 -8.10
N LEU A 46 1.50 2.90 -7.89
CA LEU A 46 2.30 1.99 -7.08
C LEU A 46 2.41 0.64 -7.77
N LYS A 47 3.50 -0.07 -7.47
CA LYS A 47 3.72 -1.43 -7.96
C LYS A 47 3.33 -2.47 -6.91
N ALA A 48 3.56 -2.16 -5.63
CA ALA A 48 3.25 -3.05 -4.52
C ALA A 48 2.61 -2.24 -3.40
N ILE A 49 1.71 -2.89 -2.66
CA ILE A 49 0.99 -2.24 -1.58
C ILE A 49 0.82 -3.21 -0.41
N SER A 50 0.84 -2.66 0.80
CA SER A 50 0.62 -3.45 2.01
C SER A 50 -0.21 -2.65 2.99
N ALA A 51 -1.20 -3.30 3.59
CA ALA A 51 -2.07 -2.68 4.58
C ALA A 51 -1.97 -3.47 5.87
N GLY A 52 -1.52 -2.81 6.94
CA GLY A 52 -1.51 -3.38 8.27
C GLY A 52 -2.78 -3.07 9.02
N SER A 53 -3.37 -1.91 8.74
CA SER A 53 -4.65 -1.48 9.26
C SER A 53 -5.19 -0.38 8.37
N ARG A 54 -6.36 0.12 8.68
CA ARG A 54 -6.98 1.23 7.96
C ARG A 54 -6.09 2.48 7.95
N SER A 55 -5.30 2.68 8.99
CA SER A 55 -4.43 3.84 9.14
C SER A 55 -2.95 3.53 8.89
N SER A 56 -2.61 2.31 8.50
CA SER A 56 -1.22 1.91 8.27
C SER A 56 -1.12 1.22 6.91
N VAL A 57 -1.08 2.02 5.85
CA VAL A 57 -1.02 1.55 4.47
C VAL A 57 0.23 2.12 3.81
N TRP A 58 1.02 1.26 3.20
CA TRP A 58 2.31 1.61 2.60
C TRP A 58 2.41 1.01 1.21
N GLY A 59 3.20 1.64 0.36
CA GLY A 59 3.43 1.11 -0.97
C GLY A 59 4.75 1.56 -1.55
N VAL A 60 5.17 0.88 -2.62
CA VAL A 60 6.36 1.25 -3.38
C VAL A 60 5.98 1.32 -4.85
N ASN A 61 6.62 2.24 -5.58
CA ASN A 61 6.38 2.36 -7.02
C ASN A 61 7.46 1.61 -7.81
N SER A 62 7.36 1.63 -9.14
CA SER A 62 8.29 0.89 -9.99
C SER A 62 9.72 1.41 -9.92
N ALA A 63 9.91 2.66 -9.48
CA ALA A 63 11.24 3.24 -9.28
C ALA A 63 11.83 2.92 -7.91
N GLY A 64 11.07 2.25 -7.04
CA GLY A 64 11.53 1.90 -5.69
C GLY A 64 11.22 2.96 -4.63
N ASN A 65 10.53 4.03 -4.99
CA ASN A 65 10.15 5.05 -4.03
C ASN A 65 9.09 4.53 -3.08
N ILE A 66 9.18 4.95 -1.82
CA ILE A 66 8.32 4.46 -0.73
C ILE A 66 7.29 5.52 -0.40
N TYR A 67 6.04 5.10 -0.22
CA TYR A 67 4.94 6.01 0.10
C TYR A 67 4.11 5.46 1.25
N ARG A 68 3.66 6.36 2.12
CA ARG A 68 2.75 6.06 3.22
C ARG A 68 1.44 6.79 2.99
N TYR A 69 0.32 6.10 3.20
CA TYR A 69 -1.00 6.70 3.09
C TYR A 69 -1.23 7.70 4.22
N THR A 70 -1.76 8.87 3.88
CA THR A 70 -1.96 9.97 4.83
C THR A 70 -3.31 9.93 5.53
N ASN A 71 -4.18 8.98 5.20
CA ASN A 71 -5.56 8.87 5.64
C ASN A 71 -6.45 9.97 5.04
N ASN A 72 -6.01 10.60 3.97
CA ASN A 72 -6.75 11.65 3.28
C ASN A 72 -6.71 11.38 1.78
N ASP A 73 -7.87 11.06 1.21
CA ASP A 73 -7.95 10.71 -0.21
C ASP A 73 -7.62 11.89 -1.14
N ALA A 74 -7.72 13.12 -0.65
CA ALA A 74 -7.39 14.31 -1.45
C ALA A 74 -5.89 14.52 -1.61
N GLY A 75 -5.09 14.03 -0.65
CA GLY A 75 -3.63 14.03 -0.73
C GLY A 75 -3.11 12.75 -0.12
N PRO A 76 -3.28 11.60 -0.83
CA PRO A 76 -3.22 10.31 -0.16
C PRO A 76 -1.84 9.84 0.25
N TRP A 77 -0.78 10.33 -0.41
CA TRP A 77 0.54 9.73 -0.21
C TRP A 77 1.58 10.74 0.21
N VAL A 78 2.42 10.37 1.18
CA VAL A 78 3.63 11.10 1.53
C VAL A 78 4.82 10.18 1.25
N GLN A 79 5.84 10.74 0.59
CA GLN A 79 7.04 9.97 0.25
C GLN A 79 7.92 9.84 1.48
N ILE A 80 8.39 8.62 1.73
CA ILE A 80 9.32 8.32 2.82
C ILE A 80 10.68 8.07 2.20
N PRO A 81 11.77 8.64 2.75
CA PRO A 81 13.10 8.45 2.18
C PRO A 81 13.50 6.98 2.14
N GLY A 82 14.18 6.60 1.07
CA GLY A 82 14.67 5.24 0.87
C GLY A 82 14.26 4.66 -0.46
N ALA A 83 14.64 3.42 -0.69
CA ALA A 83 14.31 2.69 -1.92
C ALA A 83 14.08 1.22 -1.58
N LEU A 84 12.92 0.71 -1.95
CA LEU A 84 12.52 -0.68 -1.68
C LEU A 84 11.84 -1.26 -2.91
N THR A 85 11.87 -2.58 -3.03
CA THR A 85 11.14 -3.27 -4.08
C THR A 85 9.87 -3.95 -3.56
N ASP A 86 9.78 -4.17 -2.26
CA ASP A 86 8.58 -4.71 -1.64
C ASP A 86 8.47 -4.25 -0.20
N ILE A 87 7.28 -4.29 0.36
CA ILE A 87 7.01 -3.72 1.67
C ILE A 87 5.91 -4.52 2.36
N GLY A 88 6.03 -4.64 3.69
CA GLY A 88 5.03 -5.30 4.53
C GLY A 88 4.70 -4.44 5.74
N ALA A 89 3.43 -4.14 5.93
CA ALA A 89 2.96 -3.34 7.05
C ALA A 89 2.11 -4.20 7.98
N ALA A 90 2.34 -4.06 9.29
CA ALA A 90 1.60 -4.78 10.31
C ALA A 90 0.58 -3.87 11.00
N ALA A 91 -0.39 -4.49 11.67
CA ALA A 91 -1.48 -3.77 12.33
C ALA A 91 -0.98 -2.87 13.45
N ASP A 92 0.16 -3.21 14.07
CA ASP A 92 0.73 -2.43 15.16
C ASP A 92 1.57 -1.25 14.69
N GLY A 93 1.63 -1.01 13.37
CA GLY A 93 2.42 0.08 12.80
C GLY A 93 3.82 -0.30 12.41
N THR A 94 4.25 -1.53 12.66
CA THR A 94 5.57 -2.02 12.23
C THR A 94 5.59 -2.17 10.71
N VAL A 95 6.66 -1.69 10.08
CA VAL A 95 6.80 -1.75 8.62
C VAL A 95 8.19 -2.28 8.29
N TRP A 96 8.23 -3.26 7.39
CA TRP A 96 9.47 -3.87 6.92
C TRP A 96 9.52 -3.82 5.40
N GLY A 97 10.72 -3.82 4.84
CA GLY A 97 10.87 -3.81 3.40
C GLY A 97 12.17 -4.44 2.96
N VAL A 98 12.23 -4.77 1.68
CA VAL A 98 13.45 -5.31 1.05
C VAL A 98 13.74 -4.50 -0.20
N ASN A 99 15.05 -4.36 -0.53
CA ASN A 99 15.46 -3.70 -1.75
C ASN A 99 15.88 -4.73 -2.82
N SER A 100 16.29 -4.24 -3.99
CA SER A 100 16.66 -5.11 -5.11
C SER A 100 17.90 -5.95 -4.83
N ALA A 101 18.74 -5.53 -3.89
CA ALA A 101 19.93 -6.29 -3.49
C ALA A 101 19.61 -7.35 -2.43
N GLY A 102 18.36 -7.44 -1.95
CA GLY A 102 17.96 -8.38 -0.92
C GLY A 102 18.19 -7.90 0.51
N ASN A 103 18.59 -6.65 0.68
CA ASN A 103 18.77 -6.08 2.02
C ASN A 103 17.42 -5.83 2.67
N ILE A 104 17.34 -6.06 3.97
CA ILE A 104 16.10 -5.99 4.75
C ILE A 104 16.15 -4.77 5.65
N TYR A 105 15.07 -4.01 5.68
CA TYR A 105 14.97 -2.78 6.45
C TYR A 105 13.70 -2.76 7.29
N ARG A 106 13.80 -2.17 8.48
CA ARG A 106 12.63 -1.88 9.32
C ARG A 106 12.49 -0.38 9.44
N TYR A 107 11.26 0.11 9.29
CA TYR A 107 10.97 1.53 9.43
C TYR A 107 11.12 1.95 10.89
N THR A 108 11.82 3.07 11.14
CA THR A 108 12.08 3.56 12.50
C THR A 108 11.41 4.89 12.79
N GLY A 109 10.76 5.49 11.80
CA GLY A 109 10.06 6.75 11.96
C GLY A 109 10.50 7.77 10.91
N ASP A 110 9.65 8.75 10.64
CA ASP A 110 9.85 9.70 9.54
C ASP A 110 11.13 10.53 9.71
N GLN A 111 11.46 10.87 10.95
CA GLN A 111 12.60 11.76 11.21
C GLN A 111 13.95 11.05 11.14
N LEU A 112 13.96 9.74 11.05
CA LEU A 112 15.21 8.97 10.97
C LEU A 112 15.61 8.63 9.53
N GLY A 113 14.74 8.89 8.59
CA GLY A 113 15.02 8.70 7.18
C GLY A 113 15.16 7.25 6.74
#